data_ffdc1a3df02889cc8ecc738966ecebc3
#
_entry.id   ffdc1a3df02889cc8ecc738966ecebc3
#
_cell.length_a   1.000
_cell.length_b   1.000
_cell.length_c   1.000
_cell.angle_alpha   90.00
_cell.angle_beta   90.00
_cell.angle_gamma   90.00
#
_symmetry.space_group_name_H-M   'P 1'
#
loop_
_entity.id
_entity.type
_entity.pdbx_description
1 polymer ?
#
loop_
_entity_poly.entity_id
_entity_poly.type
_entity_poly.pdbx_seq_one_letter_code
_entity_poly.pdbx_strand_id
1 'polypeptide(L)'
;MSNKSPRIVSAAISAVGFVVLTWDNGFSCELDLSEDLPKEAGNPRIEDAGYSLEFDGTDVDFSSPDLYKRAAWQNGKSPRPEAFRAWRKKVGLTQDELASLFDLSRRTIGYYEDGTLLIPHIVALAMKGYELEQRAA
;
A
#
# COMPACT_ATOMS: atom_id res chain seq x y z
N MET A 1 6.08 17.32 13.21
CA MET A 1 5.83 16.68 11.93
C MET A 1 4.59 15.81 11.99
N SER A 2 3.76 15.97 11.01
CA SER A 2 2.52 15.22 10.97
C SER A 2 2.76 13.85 10.35
N ASN A 3 2.47 12.78 11.11
CA ASN A 3 2.45 11.42 10.61
C ASN A 3 1.07 11.04 10.11
N LYS A 4 0.29 12.04 9.71
CA LYS A 4 -1.06 11.79 9.24
C LYS A 4 -1.03 11.06 7.92
N SER A 5 -1.91 10.07 7.78
CA SER A 5 -2.13 9.39 6.52
C SER A 5 -2.57 10.40 5.46
N PRO A 6 -2.22 10.21 4.19
CA PRO A 6 -2.72 11.07 3.12
C PRO A 6 -4.24 11.07 3.06
N ARG A 7 -4.81 12.22 2.70
CA ARG A 7 -6.25 12.37 2.51
C ARG A 7 -6.59 12.33 1.04
N ILE A 8 -7.75 11.76 0.72
CA ILE A 8 -8.27 11.74 -0.64
C ILE A 8 -8.76 13.15 -0.98
N VAL A 9 -8.30 13.70 -2.10
CA VAL A 9 -8.74 15.03 -2.56
C VAL A 9 -9.54 14.93 -3.86
N SER A 10 -9.52 13.80 -4.56
CA SER A 10 -10.25 13.62 -5.81
C SER A 10 -10.58 12.14 -6.01
N ALA A 11 -11.77 11.86 -6.52
CA ALA A 11 -12.22 10.50 -6.82
C ALA A 11 -13.15 10.53 -8.03
N ALA A 12 -12.91 9.63 -8.99
CA ALA A 12 -13.75 9.51 -10.19
C ALA A 12 -13.76 8.06 -10.67
N ILE A 13 -14.93 7.60 -11.11
CA ILE A 13 -15.04 6.27 -11.70
C ILE A 13 -14.43 6.29 -13.10
N SER A 14 -13.54 5.34 -13.37
CA SER A 14 -12.92 5.18 -14.69
C SER A 14 -13.56 4.02 -15.47
N ALA A 15 -14.02 2.99 -14.76
CA ALA A 15 -14.74 1.85 -15.32
C ALA A 15 -15.51 1.17 -14.20
N VAL A 16 -16.36 0.19 -14.51
CA VAL A 16 -17.12 -0.54 -13.48
C VAL A 16 -16.14 -1.18 -12.50
N GLY A 17 -16.24 -0.79 -11.23
CA GLY A 17 -15.37 -1.29 -10.17
C GLY A 17 -14.01 -0.63 -10.11
N PHE A 18 -13.70 0.32 -10.98
CA PHE A 18 -12.40 1.01 -10.99
C PHE A 18 -12.59 2.49 -10.68
N VAL A 19 -11.72 3.02 -9.85
CA VAL A 19 -11.77 4.43 -9.44
C VAL A 19 -10.38 5.05 -9.55
N VAL A 20 -10.33 6.28 -10.05
CA VAL A 20 -9.09 7.07 -10.05
C VAL A 20 -9.13 7.94 -8.81
N LEU A 21 -8.14 7.79 -7.95
CA LEU A 21 -8.01 8.53 -6.71
C LEU A 21 -6.76 9.39 -6.74
N THR A 22 -6.87 10.58 -6.16
CA THR A 22 -5.72 11.46 -5.92
C THR A 22 -5.69 11.79 -4.44
N TRP A 23 -4.52 11.68 -3.82
CA TRP A 23 -4.30 12.03 -2.41
C TRP A 23 -3.59 13.37 -2.30
N ASP A 24 -3.67 13.98 -1.12
CA ASP A 24 -3.11 15.30 -0.88
C ASP A 24 -1.57 15.37 -0.92
N ASN A 25 -0.90 14.22 -0.98
CA ASN A 25 0.54 14.16 -1.19
C ASN A 25 0.93 14.10 -2.68
N GLY A 26 -0.06 14.22 -3.58
CA GLY A 26 0.16 14.18 -5.02
C GLY A 26 0.12 12.80 -5.66
N PHE A 27 0.03 11.73 -4.88
CA PHE A 27 -0.09 10.39 -5.45
C PHE A 27 -1.47 10.23 -6.09
N SER A 28 -1.49 9.78 -7.33
CA SER A 28 -2.72 9.54 -8.08
C SER A 28 -2.60 8.22 -8.82
N CYS A 29 -3.67 7.43 -8.82
CA CYS A 29 -3.66 6.16 -9.52
C CYS A 29 -5.07 5.63 -9.72
N GLU A 30 -5.19 4.66 -10.63
CA GLU A 30 -6.40 3.87 -10.79
C GLU A 30 -6.34 2.70 -9.80
N LEU A 31 -7.45 2.45 -9.12
CA LEU A 31 -7.55 1.41 -8.11
C LEU A 31 -8.70 0.48 -8.46
N ASP A 32 -8.43 -0.81 -8.46
CA ASP A 32 -9.44 -1.85 -8.70
C ASP A 32 -10.15 -2.18 -7.38
N LEU A 33 -11.42 -1.81 -7.29
CA LEU A 33 -12.30 -2.12 -6.16
C LEU A 33 -13.41 -3.10 -6.57
N SER A 34 -13.25 -3.77 -7.69
CA SER A 34 -14.31 -4.61 -8.26
C SER A 34 -14.74 -5.76 -7.36
N GLU A 35 -13.85 -6.25 -6.49
CA GLU A 35 -14.18 -7.31 -5.55
C GLU A 35 -15.02 -6.82 -4.36
N ASP A 36 -14.96 -5.52 -4.07
CA ASP A 36 -15.60 -4.93 -2.90
C ASP A 36 -16.86 -4.16 -3.24
N LEU A 37 -17.01 -3.72 -4.49
CA LEU A 37 -18.12 -2.90 -4.91
C LEU A 37 -19.13 -3.70 -5.73
N PRO A 38 -20.44 -3.54 -5.47
CA PRO A 38 -21.44 -4.08 -6.37
C PRO A 38 -21.39 -3.36 -7.72
N LYS A 39 -21.76 -4.04 -8.80
CA LYS A 39 -21.71 -3.49 -10.17
C LYS A 39 -22.54 -2.23 -10.33
N GLU A 40 -23.62 -2.11 -9.56
CA GLU A 40 -24.55 -0.99 -9.59
C GLU A 40 -24.14 0.16 -8.68
N ALA A 41 -22.95 0.11 -8.08
CA ALA A 41 -22.46 1.19 -7.24
C ALA A 41 -22.43 2.50 -8.04
N GLY A 42 -22.90 3.57 -7.42
CA GLY A 42 -22.95 4.89 -8.03
C GLY A 42 -21.66 5.67 -7.86
N ASN A 43 -21.80 6.99 -7.84
CA ASN A 43 -20.65 7.89 -7.79
C ASN A 43 -19.92 7.83 -6.45
N PRO A 44 -18.60 7.97 -6.46
CA PRO A 44 -17.83 8.06 -5.21
C PRO A 44 -18.06 9.41 -4.54
N ARG A 45 -18.11 9.41 -3.22
CA ARG A 45 -18.22 10.59 -2.38
C ARG A 45 -17.07 10.60 -1.37
N ILE A 46 -16.31 11.69 -1.37
CA ILE A 46 -15.25 11.89 -0.39
C ILE A 46 -15.89 12.44 0.87
N GLU A 47 -15.75 11.71 1.97
CA GLU A 47 -16.33 12.04 3.25
C GLU A 47 -15.25 12.20 4.32
N ASP A 48 -15.65 12.69 5.48
CA ASP A 48 -14.77 12.79 6.65
C ASP A 48 -13.43 13.49 6.32
N ALA A 49 -13.56 14.68 5.69
CA ALA A 49 -12.42 15.53 5.33
C ALA A 49 -11.34 14.82 4.50
N GLY A 50 -11.73 13.81 3.72
CA GLY A 50 -10.82 13.07 2.86
C GLY A 50 -10.32 11.75 3.45
N TYR A 51 -10.76 11.39 4.65
CA TYR A 51 -10.34 10.15 5.29
C TYR A 51 -11.24 8.96 4.99
N SER A 52 -12.35 9.19 4.30
CA SER A 52 -13.31 8.13 3.96
C SER A 52 -13.79 8.31 2.53
N LEU A 53 -14.09 7.20 1.87
CA LEU A 53 -14.68 7.18 0.53
C LEU A 53 -15.91 6.27 0.58
N GLU A 54 -17.05 6.80 0.15
CA GLU A 54 -18.32 6.07 0.06
C GLU A 54 -18.82 6.10 -1.36
N PHE A 55 -19.72 5.19 -1.70
CA PHE A 55 -20.29 5.12 -3.04
C PHE A 55 -21.81 5.15 -2.96
N ASP A 56 -22.44 5.96 -3.80
CA ASP A 56 -23.90 6.07 -3.83
C ASP A 56 -24.54 4.71 -4.07
N GLY A 57 -25.63 4.45 -3.35
CA GLY A 57 -26.38 3.21 -3.50
C GLY A 57 -25.75 2.00 -2.82
N THR A 58 -24.73 2.18 -2.01
CA THR A 58 -24.10 1.09 -1.26
C THR A 58 -23.89 1.49 0.20
N ASP A 59 -23.71 0.47 1.05
CA ASP A 59 -23.29 0.66 2.44
C ASP A 59 -21.79 0.45 2.60
N VAL A 60 -21.08 0.33 1.49
CA VAL A 60 -19.62 0.09 1.54
C VAL A 60 -18.91 1.41 1.73
N ASP A 61 -18.06 1.47 2.75
CA ASP A 61 -17.17 2.60 2.96
C ASP A 61 -15.73 2.11 3.07
N PHE A 62 -14.83 2.97 2.69
CA PHE A 62 -13.40 2.66 2.70
C PHE A 62 -12.66 3.76 3.47
N SER A 63 -11.67 3.37 4.26
CA SER A 63 -10.80 4.35 4.89
C SER A 63 -9.69 4.76 3.91
N SER A 64 -9.31 6.04 3.95
CA SER A 64 -8.21 6.54 3.12
C SER A 64 -6.89 5.78 3.37
N PRO A 65 -6.49 5.50 4.63
CA PRO A 65 -5.27 4.72 4.86
C PRO A 65 -5.28 3.35 4.19
N ASP A 66 -6.39 2.63 4.26
CA ASP A 66 -6.50 1.31 3.65
C ASP A 66 -6.46 1.39 2.13
N LEU A 67 -7.17 2.36 1.55
CA LEU A 67 -7.14 2.56 0.10
C LEU A 67 -5.75 2.96 -0.38
N TYR A 68 -5.06 3.79 0.38
CA TYR A 68 -3.70 4.20 0.02
C TYR A 68 -2.75 3.01 -0.04
N LYS A 69 -2.82 2.10 0.94
CA LYS A 69 -2.02 0.88 0.92
C LYS A 69 -2.35 0.02 -0.29
N ARG A 70 -3.65 -0.22 -0.55
CA ARG A 70 -4.08 -1.01 -1.70
C ARG A 70 -3.59 -0.39 -3.01
N ALA A 71 -3.70 0.93 -3.12
CA ALA A 71 -3.24 1.66 -4.30
C ALA A 71 -1.72 1.53 -4.48
N ALA A 72 -0.97 1.67 -3.39
CA ALA A 72 0.48 1.55 -3.43
C ALA A 72 0.91 0.16 -3.88
N TRP A 73 0.23 -0.89 -3.38
CA TRP A 73 0.52 -2.27 -3.78
C TRP A 73 0.12 -2.54 -5.22
N GLN A 74 -1.09 -2.14 -5.63
CA GLN A 74 -1.58 -2.41 -6.99
C GLN A 74 -0.76 -1.69 -8.06
N ASN A 75 -0.21 -0.52 -7.72
CA ASN A 75 0.53 0.30 -8.67
C ASN A 75 2.05 0.18 -8.54
N GLY A 76 2.52 -0.76 -7.73
CA GLY A 76 3.94 -1.03 -7.60
C GLY A 76 4.74 0.03 -6.86
N LYS A 77 4.07 0.96 -6.16
CA LYS A 77 4.74 1.99 -5.36
C LYS A 77 5.44 1.38 -4.14
N SER A 78 4.90 0.29 -3.63
CA SER A 78 5.45 -0.44 -2.48
C SER A 78 5.38 -1.93 -2.77
N PRO A 79 6.40 -2.71 -2.37
CA PRO A 79 6.32 -4.17 -2.46
C PRO A 79 5.12 -4.69 -1.64
N ARG A 80 4.50 -5.74 -2.13
CA ARG A 80 3.41 -6.38 -1.39
C ARG A 80 3.97 -7.13 -0.18
N PRO A 81 3.21 -7.22 0.91
CA PRO A 81 3.67 -7.91 2.12
C PRO A 81 4.14 -9.34 1.86
N GLU A 82 3.38 -10.12 1.10
CA GLU A 82 3.72 -11.50 0.79
C GLU A 82 4.97 -11.60 -0.09
N ALA A 83 5.19 -10.65 -0.99
CA ALA A 83 6.39 -10.61 -1.82
C ALA A 83 7.63 -10.31 -0.98
N PHE A 84 7.50 -9.40 -0.01
CA PHE A 84 8.60 -9.07 0.90
C PHE A 84 8.98 -10.30 1.75
N ARG A 85 7.99 -10.98 2.31
CA ARG A 85 8.22 -12.18 3.11
C ARG A 85 8.87 -13.29 2.28
N ALA A 86 8.36 -13.50 1.06
CA ALA A 86 8.92 -14.52 0.16
C ALA A 86 10.37 -14.20 -0.18
N TRP A 87 10.67 -12.93 -0.44
CA TRP A 87 12.04 -12.48 -0.71
C TRP A 87 12.96 -12.75 0.48
N ARG A 88 12.51 -12.41 1.71
CA ARG A 88 13.31 -12.66 2.92
C ARG A 88 13.67 -14.15 3.05
N LYS A 89 12.69 -15.01 2.83
CA LYS A 89 12.91 -16.45 2.90
C LYS A 89 13.82 -16.95 1.79
N LYS A 90 13.68 -16.39 0.60
CA LYS A 90 14.51 -16.74 -0.54
C LYS A 90 15.99 -16.44 -0.29
N VAL A 91 16.29 -15.29 0.32
CA VAL A 91 17.67 -14.96 0.65
C VAL A 91 18.17 -15.60 1.95
N GLY A 92 17.30 -16.35 2.62
CA GLY A 92 17.69 -17.18 3.77
C GLY A 92 17.83 -16.43 5.09
N LEU A 93 17.16 -15.31 5.25
CA LEU A 93 17.26 -14.50 6.47
C LEU A 93 16.04 -14.68 7.36
N THR A 94 16.27 -14.76 8.67
CA THR A 94 15.18 -14.67 9.65
C THR A 94 14.75 -13.22 9.77
N GLN A 95 13.59 -12.99 10.44
CA GLN A 95 13.12 -11.62 10.70
C GLN A 95 14.15 -10.83 11.52
N ASP A 96 14.76 -11.47 12.52
CA ASP A 96 15.78 -10.82 13.34
C ASP A 96 17.04 -10.47 12.53
N GLU A 97 17.47 -11.38 11.67
CA GLU A 97 18.63 -11.14 10.83
C GLU A 97 18.38 -10.00 9.84
N LEU A 98 17.21 -9.97 9.22
CA LEU A 98 16.86 -8.90 8.29
C LEU A 98 16.75 -7.56 9.01
N ALA A 99 16.13 -7.56 10.19
CA ALA A 99 16.01 -6.34 11.00
C ALA A 99 17.39 -5.77 11.31
N SER A 100 18.31 -6.62 11.72
CA SER A 100 19.68 -6.22 12.02
C SER A 100 20.40 -5.67 10.77
N LEU A 101 20.24 -6.36 9.65
CA LEU A 101 20.88 -5.97 8.38
C LEU A 101 20.39 -4.59 7.90
N PHE A 102 19.10 -4.31 8.07
CA PHE A 102 18.48 -3.06 7.59
C PHE A 102 18.41 -1.97 8.66
N ASP A 103 18.96 -2.21 9.83
CA ASP A 103 18.88 -1.27 10.97
C ASP A 103 17.44 -0.92 11.34
N LEU A 104 16.59 -1.92 11.32
CA LEU A 104 15.18 -1.80 11.68
C LEU A 104 14.88 -2.71 12.87
N SER A 105 13.77 -2.45 13.56
CA SER A 105 13.32 -3.35 14.60
C SER A 105 12.67 -4.59 13.98
N ARG A 106 12.71 -5.72 14.68
CA ARG A 106 11.99 -6.92 14.26
C ARG A 106 10.49 -6.62 14.13
N ARG A 107 9.95 -5.78 14.99
CA ARG A 107 8.55 -5.38 14.95
C ARG A 107 8.20 -4.71 13.63
N THR A 108 9.08 -3.83 13.13
CA THR A 108 8.89 -3.17 11.83
C THR A 108 8.88 -4.20 10.69
N ILE A 109 9.80 -5.16 10.71
CA ILE A 109 9.80 -6.24 9.71
C ILE A 109 8.48 -7.00 9.75
N GLY A 110 7.97 -7.33 10.94
CA GLY A 110 6.67 -7.98 11.09
C GLY A 110 5.54 -7.16 10.49
N TYR A 111 5.54 -5.84 10.71
CA TYR A 111 4.54 -4.95 10.15
C TYR A 111 4.59 -4.86 8.62
N TYR A 112 5.78 -4.97 8.04
CA TYR A 112 5.90 -5.03 6.57
C TYR A 112 5.31 -6.33 6.03
N GLU A 113 5.52 -7.44 6.74
CA GLU A 113 5.06 -8.75 6.30
C GLU A 113 3.56 -8.98 6.50
N ASP A 114 2.94 -8.28 7.45
CA ASP A 114 1.50 -8.41 7.70
C ASP A 114 0.66 -7.29 7.06
N GLY A 115 1.30 -6.33 6.41
CA GLY A 115 0.59 -5.25 5.74
C GLY A 115 0.19 -4.09 6.65
N THR A 116 0.59 -4.09 7.92
CA THR A 116 0.29 -3.00 8.84
C THR A 116 0.94 -1.70 8.37
N LEU A 117 2.19 -1.79 7.88
CA LEU A 117 2.92 -0.64 7.36
C LEU A 117 3.29 -0.90 5.90
N LEU A 118 3.23 0.18 5.09
CA LEU A 118 3.81 0.14 3.76
C LEU A 118 5.33 0.04 3.85
N ILE A 119 5.92 -0.66 2.90
CA ILE A 119 7.36 -0.78 2.80
C ILE A 119 7.89 0.45 2.08
N PRO A 120 8.74 1.27 2.74
CA PRO A 120 9.28 2.46 2.09
C PRO A 120 10.16 2.12 0.89
N HIS A 121 10.25 3.04 -0.03
CA HIS A 121 11.07 2.84 -1.24
C HIS A 121 12.53 2.53 -0.91
N ILE A 122 13.06 3.17 0.14
CA ILE A 122 14.46 2.91 0.54
C ILE A 122 14.67 1.45 0.97
N VAL A 123 13.67 0.82 1.55
CA VAL A 123 13.75 -0.60 1.92
C VAL A 123 13.74 -1.46 0.64
N ALA A 124 12.92 -1.11 -0.34
CA ALA A 124 12.92 -1.81 -1.63
C ALA A 124 14.28 -1.69 -2.32
N LEU A 125 14.90 -0.53 -2.25
CA LEU A 125 16.27 -0.33 -2.77
C LEU A 125 17.29 -1.16 -1.99
N ALA A 126 17.14 -1.25 -0.67
CA ALA A 126 18.03 -2.05 0.17
C ALA A 126 17.92 -3.55 -0.18
N MET A 127 16.72 -4.03 -0.50
CA MET A 127 16.53 -5.42 -0.94
C MET A 127 17.33 -5.69 -2.21
N LYS A 128 17.25 -4.79 -3.18
CA LYS A 128 17.99 -4.91 -4.44
C LYS A 128 19.51 -4.83 -4.19
N GLY A 129 19.92 -3.92 -3.32
CA GLY A 129 21.33 -3.77 -2.97
C GLY A 129 21.89 -5.03 -2.33
N TYR A 130 21.15 -5.62 -1.42
CA TYR A 130 21.56 -6.87 -0.78
C TYR A 130 21.71 -8.00 -1.81
N GLU A 131 20.75 -8.14 -2.72
CA GLU A 131 20.84 -9.15 -3.78
C GLU A 131 22.10 -8.96 -4.65
N LEU A 132 22.39 -7.72 -5.02
CA LEU A 132 23.57 -7.41 -5.81
C LEU A 132 24.86 -7.76 -5.07
N GLU A 133 24.95 -7.46 -3.77
CA GLU A 133 26.09 -7.83 -2.95
C GLU A 133 26.27 -9.34 -2.90
N GLN A 134 25.20 -10.10 -2.77
CA GLN A 134 25.26 -11.56 -2.72
C GLN A 134 25.74 -12.14 -4.05
N ARG A 135 25.38 -11.56 -5.17
CA ARG A 135 25.83 -11.99 -6.50
C ARG A 135 27.31 -11.68 -6.73
N ALA A 136 27.82 -10.60 -6.14
CA ALA A 136 29.20 -10.18 -6.29
C ALA A 136 30.17 -10.95 -5.38
N ALA A 137 29.64 -11.66 -4.39
CA ALA A 137 30.44 -12.40 -3.41
C ALA A 137 30.96 -13.73 -3.99
#